data_0b77cad7d0f06ab5950d288bb72deb35
#
_entry.id   0b77cad7d0f06ab5950d288bb72deb35
#
_cell.length_a   1.000
_cell.length_b   1.000
_cell.length_c   1.000
_cell.angle_alpha   90.00
_cell.angle_beta   90.00
_cell.angle_gamma   90.00
#
_symmetry.space_group_name_H-M   'P 1'
#
loop_
_entity.id
_entity.type
_entity.pdbx_description
1 polymer ?
#
loop_
_entity_poly.entity_id
_entity_poly.type
_entity_poly.pdbx_seq_one_letter_code
_entity_poly.pdbx_strand_id
1 'polypeptide(L)'
;MRGGKSPLARVTYDETLRNNLLGTNSGNLIFADSVFRTLYSKNTTIDVAGYSAKPKTKEQAEKINAEYDMLILPFANAFRKDFIPLLDRFTKLINQVKIPVVVTGIGAQAAINSDLSELDFMKDSVTEFCKAVLQRSASIGVRGEFTKRYLNSLGFADEEIDVIGCPSMFYHGPNLPEIKKPDDLLDSDHISINISPNVQGQEEIFSHNAIRYKHMDYVTQNNESLDQILWLGHSMKEHQDVFPRQSDHKFFLENRVKIFIDVRTWIRHLKSKQFVFGTRIHGNIAGLLAGTPSFLLAHDSRTLELSQYFKIPYTILSEINDDPSARNFFELADYGELQNVFPDRFKRWIEFLDKNGVNHVYRPEHDGGAQFDAELEAAELAEEIKTFQNQSTHQILTRLTERSFRDAKENSAQIKELTGRVKALEKENKKIKKESEQQKKQIVKYQQELEKRTFWYLLLYIKRKMSAGIRRITRN
;
A
#
# COMPACT_ATOMS: atom_id res chain seq x y z
N MET A 1 10.93 7.54 4.17
CA MET A 1 10.52 6.58 3.13
C MET A 1 9.05 6.20 3.25
N ARG A 2 8.44 5.70 2.19
CA ARG A 2 7.09 5.13 2.25
C ARG A 2 7.13 3.73 2.87
N GLY A 3 6.31 3.49 3.89
CA GLY A 3 6.22 2.22 4.62
C GLY A 3 5.15 2.30 5.69
N GLY A 4 4.77 1.18 6.30
CA GLY A 4 3.73 1.16 7.34
C GLY A 4 4.24 1.62 8.70
N LYS A 5 5.41 1.13 9.08
CA LYS A 5 6.07 1.42 10.36
C LYS A 5 7.58 1.20 10.21
N SER A 6 8.36 1.66 11.19
CA SER A 6 9.75 1.20 11.32
C SER A 6 9.78 -0.29 11.71
N PRO A 7 10.69 -1.08 11.14
CA PRO A 7 10.88 -2.50 11.53
C PRO A 7 11.19 -2.69 13.02
N LEU A 8 11.88 -1.70 13.61
CA LEU A 8 12.28 -1.69 15.03
C LEU A 8 11.16 -1.23 15.97
N ALA A 9 10.04 -0.72 15.43
CA ALA A 9 8.95 -0.21 16.25
C ALA A 9 8.09 -1.35 16.82
N ARG A 10 7.95 -1.36 18.14
CA ARG A 10 6.96 -2.19 18.80
C ARG A 10 5.56 -1.62 18.55
N VAL A 11 4.69 -2.40 17.94
CA VAL A 11 3.27 -2.07 17.71
C VAL A 11 2.39 -3.24 18.09
N THR A 12 1.15 -2.96 18.47
CA THR A 12 0.16 -4.00 18.73
C THR A 12 -0.61 -4.36 17.44
N TYR A 13 -1.27 -5.51 17.44
CA TYR A 13 -2.13 -5.93 16.33
C TYR A 13 -3.30 -4.97 16.11
N ASP A 14 -3.89 -4.43 17.19
CA ASP A 14 -4.97 -3.46 17.11
C ASP A 14 -4.51 -2.10 16.54
N GLU A 15 -3.35 -1.60 16.96
CA GLU A 15 -2.74 -0.40 16.34
C GLU A 15 -2.44 -0.61 14.87
N THR A 16 -1.94 -1.79 14.51
CA THR A 16 -1.65 -2.16 13.12
C THR A 16 -2.90 -2.10 12.26
N LEU A 17 -4.02 -2.65 12.74
CA LEU A 17 -5.29 -2.63 12.02
C LEU A 17 -5.83 -1.20 11.88
N ARG A 18 -5.92 -0.46 12.99
CA ARG A 18 -6.52 0.89 13.01
C ARG A 18 -5.75 1.91 12.20
N ASN A 19 -4.43 1.86 12.26
CA ASN A 19 -3.56 2.79 11.53
C ASN A 19 -3.20 2.29 10.13
N ASN A 20 -3.77 1.15 9.70
CA ASN A 20 -3.47 0.51 8.41
C ASN A 20 -1.96 0.35 8.16
N LEU A 21 -1.21 -0.12 9.18
CA LEU A 21 0.24 -0.24 9.07
C LEU A 21 0.69 -1.32 8.07
N LEU A 22 -0.21 -2.22 7.67
CA LEU A 22 0.04 -3.21 6.60
C LEU A 22 -0.17 -2.64 5.19
N GLY A 23 -0.79 -1.45 5.06
CA GLY A 23 -1.20 -0.96 3.74
C GLY A 23 -2.14 -1.93 3.03
N THR A 24 -3.02 -2.58 3.81
CA THR A 24 -3.96 -3.66 3.41
C THR A 24 -3.34 -5.03 3.12
N ASN A 25 -2.00 -5.16 3.14
CA ASN A 25 -1.32 -6.44 2.84
C ASN A 25 0.00 -6.55 3.63
N SER A 26 0.13 -7.55 4.52
CA SER A 26 1.34 -7.76 5.33
C SER A 26 2.61 -8.04 4.50
N GLY A 27 2.49 -8.46 3.24
CA GLY A 27 3.63 -8.57 2.33
C GLY A 27 4.38 -7.24 2.11
N ASN A 28 3.70 -6.11 2.30
CA ASN A 28 4.33 -4.79 2.25
C ASN A 28 5.35 -4.58 3.38
N LEU A 29 5.25 -5.32 4.50
CA LEU A 29 6.23 -5.27 5.58
C LEU A 29 7.59 -5.77 5.09
N ILE A 30 7.65 -6.98 4.49
CA ILE A 30 8.92 -7.56 4.01
C ILE A 30 9.57 -6.60 3.02
N PHE A 31 8.78 -6.02 2.12
CA PHE A 31 9.26 -5.08 1.13
C PHE A 31 9.84 -3.80 1.74
N ALA A 32 9.09 -3.18 2.65
CA ALA A 32 9.53 -1.96 3.33
C ALA A 32 10.73 -2.21 4.25
N ASP A 33 10.71 -3.30 5.01
CA ASP A 33 11.75 -3.65 5.97
C ASP A 33 13.07 -3.99 5.27
N SER A 34 13.04 -4.65 4.10
CA SER A 34 14.22 -4.93 3.29
C SER A 34 14.88 -3.66 2.78
N VAL A 35 14.08 -2.69 2.31
CA VAL A 35 14.60 -1.38 1.91
C VAL A 35 15.12 -0.61 3.12
N PHE A 36 14.40 -0.62 4.24
CA PHE A 36 14.83 0.03 5.48
C PHE A 36 16.18 -0.51 5.96
N ARG A 37 16.33 -1.85 6.05
CA ARG A 37 17.61 -2.50 6.40
C ARG A 37 18.75 -2.06 5.50
N THR A 38 18.50 -2.01 4.18
CA THR A 38 19.51 -1.60 3.19
C THR A 38 20.00 -0.17 3.41
N LEU A 39 19.15 0.72 3.94
CA LEU A 39 19.46 2.13 4.16
C LEU A 39 19.91 2.45 5.58
N TYR A 40 19.75 1.52 6.55
CA TYR A 40 19.95 1.77 7.96
C TYR A 40 21.43 1.74 8.37
N SER A 41 22.02 2.89 8.51
CA SER A 41 23.42 3.06 8.96
C SER A 41 23.52 4.08 10.09
N LYS A 42 24.66 4.13 10.77
CA LYS A 42 24.93 5.09 11.86
C LYS A 42 24.70 6.56 11.48
N ASN A 43 24.85 6.88 10.21
CA ASN A 43 24.74 8.24 9.67
C ASN A 43 23.43 8.49 8.94
N THR A 44 22.46 7.57 9.01
CA THR A 44 21.19 7.68 8.29
C THR A 44 20.01 7.65 9.26
N THR A 45 19.22 8.72 9.29
CA THR A 45 17.93 8.74 9.97
C THR A 45 16.83 8.44 8.96
N ILE A 46 15.96 7.47 9.27
CA ILE A 46 14.89 7.03 8.36
C ILE A 46 13.53 7.25 9.01
N ASP A 47 12.77 8.19 8.47
CA ASP A 47 11.37 8.38 8.81
C ASP A 47 10.45 7.59 7.89
N VAL A 48 9.49 6.87 8.48
CA VAL A 48 8.49 6.07 7.75
C VAL A 48 7.15 6.79 7.74
N ALA A 49 6.65 7.12 6.54
CA ALA A 49 5.51 8.01 6.36
C ALA A 49 4.13 7.39 6.65
N GLY A 50 4.03 6.06 6.78
CA GLY A 50 2.74 5.35 6.89
C GLY A 50 1.99 5.22 5.55
N TYR A 51 0.97 4.36 5.52
CA TYR A 51 0.11 4.15 4.34
C TYR A 51 -1.17 4.97 4.36
N SER A 52 -1.60 5.43 5.53
CA SER A 52 -2.83 6.21 5.71
C SER A 52 -2.68 7.69 5.37
N ALA A 53 -1.45 8.19 5.28
CA ALA A 53 -1.19 9.58 4.95
C ALA A 53 -1.60 9.87 3.50
N LYS A 54 -2.72 10.58 3.33
CA LYS A 54 -3.06 11.18 2.02
C LYS A 54 -2.09 12.34 1.80
N PRO A 55 -1.29 12.34 0.72
CA PRO A 55 -0.36 13.43 0.47
C PRO A 55 -1.10 14.78 0.43
N LYS A 56 -0.84 15.66 1.40
CA LYS A 56 -1.18 17.08 1.33
C LYS A 56 -0.07 17.74 0.54
N THR A 57 -0.27 17.90 -0.77
CA THR A 57 0.81 18.07 -1.73
C THR A 57 1.76 19.22 -1.45
N LYS A 58 1.29 20.41 -1.06
CA LYS A 58 2.17 21.57 -0.87
C LYS A 58 2.91 21.55 0.48
N GLU A 59 2.18 21.50 1.58
CA GLU A 59 2.77 21.48 2.94
C GLU A 59 3.72 20.28 3.14
N GLN A 60 3.37 19.14 2.56
CA GLN A 60 4.19 17.94 2.66
C GLN A 60 5.45 18.04 1.82
N ALA A 61 5.39 18.64 0.61
CA ALA A 61 6.57 18.89 -0.21
C ALA A 61 7.51 19.91 0.45
N GLU A 62 6.97 20.96 1.06
CA GLU A 62 7.74 21.95 1.81
C GLU A 62 8.48 21.31 2.98
N LYS A 63 7.81 20.45 3.75
CA LYS A 63 8.41 19.68 4.83
C LYS A 63 9.51 18.75 4.33
N ILE A 64 9.22 17.98 3.27
CA ILE A 64 10.19 17.04 2.68
C ILE A 64 11.44 17.81 2.21
N ASN A 65 11.28 18.92 1.54
CA ASN A 65 12.40 19.72 1.05
C ASN A 65 13.23 20.38 2.16
N ALA A 66 12.64 20.61 3.34
CA ALA A 66 13.32 21.28 4.44
C ALA A 66 14.02 20.29 5.41
N GLU A 67 13.50 19.08 5.55
CA GLU A 67 13.90 18.17 6.61
C GLU A 67 14.61 16.90 6.12
N TYR A 68 14.61 16.60 4.81
CA TYR A 68 15.15 15.35 4.28
C TYR A 68 16.08 15.57 3.09
N ASP A 69 17.05 14.65 2.95
CA ASP A 69 18.00 14.63 1.83
C ASP A 69 17.50 13.79 0.66
N MET A 70 16.59 12.84 0.89
CA MET A 70 16.09 11.91 -0.13
C MET A 70 14.71 11.37 0.22
N LEU A 71 13.88 11.11 -0.81
CA LEU A 71 12.58 10.44 -0.69
C LEU A 71 12.65 9.06 -1.36
N ILE A 72 12.55 7.99 -0.57
CA ILE A 72 12.50 6.62 -1.10
C ILE A 72 11.05 6.14 -1.15
N LEU A 73 10.65 5.62 -2.31
CA LEU A 73 9.29 5.15 -2.58
C LEU A 73 9.30 3.65 -2.95
N PRO A 74 9.22 2.76 -1.95
CA PRO A 74 8.97 1.35 -2.17
C PRO A 74 7.54 1.16 -2.71
N PHE A 75 7.40 0.99 -4.03
CA PHE A 75 6.11 0.76 -4.68
C PHE A 75 6.02 -0.66 -5.22
N ALA A 76 5.36 -1.51 -4.48
CA ALA A 76 5.23 -2.92 -4.85
C ALA A 76 4.42 -3.12 -6.13
N ASN A 77 3.16 -2.75 -6.14
CA ASN A 77 2.19 -2.99 -7.22
C ASN A 77 1.41 -1.71 -7.48
N ALA A 78 2.08 -0.70 -8.01
CA ALA A 78 1.49 0.62 -8.15
C ALA A 78 0.90 0.89 -9.55
N PHE A 79 1.33 0.16 -10.58
CA PHE A 79 0.75 0.29 -11.91
C PHE A 79 -0.46 -0.65 -12.04
N ARG A 80 -1.59 -0.26 -11.43
CA ARG A 80 -2.89 -0.95 -11.47
C ARG A 80 -4.05 0.02 -11.32
N LYS A 81 -5.22 -0.37 -11.77
CA LYS A 81 -6.44 0.47 -11.83
C LYS A 81 -6.75 1.18 -10.51
N ASP A 82 -6.80 0.43 -9.43
CA ASP A 82 -7.21 0.97 -8.11
C ASP A 82 -6.17 1.91 -7.49
N PHE A 83 -4.94 1.91 -8.02
CA PHE A 83 -3.84 2.73 -7.50
C PHE A 83 -3.67 4.06 -8.25
N ILE A 84 -4.28 4.23 -9.42
CA ILE A 84 -4.16 5.44 -10.26
C ILE A 84 -4.40 6.72 -9.46
N PRO A 85 -5.48 6.86 -8.67
CA PRO A 85 -5.72 8.10 -7.93
C PRO A 85 -4.62 8.44 -6.91
N LEU A 86 -3.96 7.42 -6.37
CA LEU A 86 -2.83 7.61 -5.45
C LEU A 86 -1.55 7.90 -6.23
N LEU A 87 -1.33 7.25 -7.37
CA LEU A 87 -0.21 7.52 -8.28
C LEU A 87 -0.20 8.99 -8.72
N ASP A 88 -1.35 9.52 -9.14
CA ASP A 88 -1.50 10.92 -9.55
C ASP A 88 -1.20 11.91 -8.41
N ARG A 89 -1.55 11.54 -7.16
CA ARG A 89 -1.19 12.35 -5.99
C ARG A 89 0.31 12.35 -5.73
N PHE A 90 0.96 11.19 -5.88
CA PHE A 90 2.42 11.11 -5.78
C PHE A 90 3.10 11.92 -6.89
N THR A 91 2.59 11.87 -8.12
CA THR A 91 3.08 12.71 -9.23
C THR A 91 3.03 14.19 -8.86
N LYS A 92 1.89 14.66 -8.31
CA LYS A 92 1.74 16.06 -7.86
C LYS A 92 2.69 16.41 -6.70
N LEU A 93 2.97 15.48 -5.79
CA LEU A 93 3.92 15.65 -4.70
C LEU A 93 5.36 15.74 -5.26
N ILE A 94 5.76 14.78 -6.09
CA ILE A 94 7.12 14.67 -6.65
C ILE A 94 7.48 15.91 -7.48
N ASN A 95 6.53 16.45 -8.24
CA ASN A 95 6.74 17.69 -9.00
C ASN A 95 7.07 18.91 -8.11
N GLN A 96 6.74 18.89 -6.82
CA GLN A 96 7.05 19.95 -5.86
C GLN A 96 8.26 19.62 -4.96
N VAL A 97 8.69 18.36 -4.94
CA VAL A 97 9.89 17.92 -4.21
C VAL A 97 11.13 18.30 -5.00
N LYS A 98 12.16 18.84 -4.30
CA LYS A 98 13.42 19.31 -4.90
C LYS A 98 14.60 18.37 -4.67
N ILE A 99 14.47 17.46 -3.70
CA ILE A 99 15.45 16.45 -3.36
C ILE A 99 15.30 15.22 -4.27
N PRO A 100 16.30 14.31 -4.35
CA PRO A 100 16.20 13.05 -5.06
C PRO A 100 15.00 12.21 -4.61
N VAL A 101 14.33 11.57 -5.58
CA VAL A 101 13.20 10.66 -5.35
C VAL A 101 13.48 9.34 -6.04
N VAL A 102 13.64 8.27 -5.27
CA VAL A 102 14.00 6.94 -5.81
C VAL A 102 12.84 5.97 -5.63
N VAL A 103 12.40 5.38 -6.74
CA VAL A 103 11.32 4.37 -6.77
C VAL A 103 11.93 2.99 -6.88
N THR A 104 11.55 2.09 -5.95
CA THR A 104 12.10 0.74 -5.90
C THR A 104 11.01 -0.31 -6.09
N GLY A 105 11.25 -1.28 -7.00
CA GLY A 105 10.45 -2.49 -7.16
C GLY A 105 9.00 -2.26 -7.61
N ILE A 106 8.75 -1.22 -8.41
CA ILE A 106 7.41 -0.96 -8.96
C ILE A 106 7.05 -1.98 -10.05
N GLY A 107 5.78 -2.39 -10.09
CA GLY A 107 5.31 -3.38 -11.06
C GLY A 107 3.95 -3.05 -11.66
N ALA A 108 3.74 -3.52 -12.90
CA ALA A 108 2.48 -3.44 -13.63
C ALA A 108 1.66 -4.72 -13.44
N GLN A 109 0.35 -4.57 -13.26
CA GLN A 109 -0.58 -5.69 -13.06
C GLN A 109 -1.49 -5.89 -14.26
N ALA A 110 -1.35 -7.05 -14.87
CA ALA A 110 -2.22 -7.57 -15.93
C ALA A 110 -2.49 -9.07 -15.71
N ALA A 111 -3.40 -9.66 -16.46
CA ALA A 111 -3.53 -11.11 -16.51
C ALA A 111 -2.26 -11.75 -17.11
N ILE A 112 -2.07 -13.05 -16.88
CA ILE A 112 -0.98 -13.80 -17.53
C ILE A 112 -1.24 -13.79 -19.04
N ASN A 113 -0.17 -13.57 -19.83
CA ASN A 113 -0.21 -13.47 -21.28
C ASN A 113 -1.02 -12.30 -21.86
N SER A 114 -1.36 -11.29 -21.03
CA SER A 114 -1.99 -10.07 -21.52
C SER A 114 -1.11 -9.32 -22.52
N ASP A 115 -1.76 -8.75 -23.53
CA ASP A 115 -1.15 -7.73 -24.37
C ASP A 115 -0.94 -6.43 -23.59
N LEU A 116 0.13 -5.69 -23.91
CA LEU A 116 0.43 -4.43 -23.20
C LEU A 116 -0.65 -3.36 -23.42
N SER A 117 -1.41 -3.44 -24.51
CA SER A 117 -2.56 -2.54 -24.78
C SER A 117 -3.66 -2.63 -23.72
N GLU A 118 -3.78 -3.75 -23.01
CA GLU A 118 -4.70 -3.88 -21.86
C GLU A 118 -4.37 -2.90 -20.72
N LEU A 119 -3.16 -2.33 -20.72
CA LEU A 119 -2.70 -1.34 -19.73
C LEU A 119 -2.90 0.12 -20.19
N ASP A 120 -3.45 0.36 -21.39
CA ASP A 120 -3.62 1.70 -21.97
C ASP A 120 -4.49 2.63 -21.10
N PHE A 121 -5.41 2.06 -20.31
CA PHE A 121 -6.25 2.83 -19.39
C PHE A 121 -5.48 3.62 -18.32
N MET A 122 -4.22 3.27 -18.05
CA MET A 122 -3.37 3.95 -17.05
C MET A 122 -2.14 4.63 -17.66
N LYS A 123 -1.98 4.58 -18.97
CA LYS A 123 -0.80 5.04 -19.68
C LYS A 123 -0.42 6.50 -19.36
N ASP A 124 -1.39 7.41 -19.32
CA ASP A 124 -1.13 8.83 -19.06
C ASP A 124 -0.65 9.05 -17.61
N SER A 125 -1.31 8.45 -16.62
CA SER A 125 -0.91 8.52 -15.21
C SER A 125 0.47 7.93 -14.97
N VAL A 126 0.78 6.78 -15.60
CA VAL A 126 2.09 6.13 -15.48
C VAL A 126 3.17 6.96 -16.14
N THR A 127 2.90 7.50 -17.33
CA THR A 127 3.84 8.36 -18.06
C THR A 127 4.20 9.60 -17.26
N GLU A 128 3.20 10.31 -16.73
CA GLU A 128 3.43 11.52 -15.93
C GLU A 128 4.14 11.21 -14.60
N PHE A 129 3.83 10.09 -13.97
CA PHE A 129 4.54 9.64 -12.78
C PHE A 129 6.02 9.35 -13.08
N CYS A 130 6.30 8.56 -14.09
CA CYS A 130 7.68 8.20 -14.48
C CYS A 130 8.49 9.44 -14.87
N LYS A 131 7.93 10.36 -15.64
CA LYS A 131 8.58 11.64 -15.97
C LYS A 131 8.92 12.45 -14.71
N ALA A 132 7.99 12.54 -13.75
CA ALA A 132 8.23 13.27 -12.51
C ALA A 132 9.35 12.62 -11.69
N VAL A 133 9.41 11.28 -11.61
CA VAL A 133 10.48 10.55 -10.93
C VAL A 133 11.83 10.75 -11.61
N LEU A 134 11.90 10.62 -12.94
CA LEU A 134 13.15 10.74 -13.71
C LEU A 134 13.74 12.17 -13.72
N GLN A 135 12.96 13.18 -13.35
CA GLN A 135 13.50 14.51 -13.06
C GLN A 135 14.30 14.56 -11.74
N ARG A 136 14.21 13.54 -10.90
CA ARG A 136 14.76 13.48 -9.54
C ARG A 136 15.65 12.27 -9.29
N SER A 137 15.70 11.31 -10.22
CA SER A 137 16.49 10.08 -10.14
C SER A 137 17.05 9.72 -11.52
N ALA A 138 18.12 8.93 -11.53
CA ALA A 138 18.75 8.46 -12.76
C ALA A 138 17.94 7.35 -13.45
N SER A 139 17.15 6.58 -12.67
CA SER A 139 16.34 5.48 -13.21
C SER A 139 15.25 5.04 -12.26
N ILE A 140 14.31 4.24 -12.78
CA ILE A 140 13.20 3.64 -12.02
C ILE A 140 13.49 2.15 -11.83
N GLY A 141 13.47 1.68 -10.58
CA GLY A 141 13.63 0.27 -10.26
C GLY A 141 12.32 -0.50 -10.44
N VAL A 142 12.25 -1.41 -11.42
CA VAL A 142 11.07 -2.21 -11.75
C VAL A 142 11.22 -3.67 -11.33
N ARG A 143 10.09 -4.37 -11.19
CA ARG A 143 10.04 -5.76 -10.72
C ARG A 143 10.55 -6.80 -11.69
N GLY A 144 10.35 -6.59 -12.99
CA GLY A 144 10.69 -7.57 -13.99
C GLY A 144 10.55 -7.05 -15.41
N GLU A 145 10.79 -7.94 -16.35
CA GLU A 145 10.82 -7.62 -17.77
C GLU A 145 9.45 -7.23 -18.34
N PHE A 146 8.34 -7.73 -17.77
CA PHE A 146 7.00 -7.32 -18.19
C PHE A 146 6.78 -5.83 -17.92
N THR A 147 7.11 -5.38 -16.73
CA THR A 147 7.00 -3.97 -16.36
C THR A 147 7.96 -3.09 -17.16
N LYS A 148 9.20 -3.57 -17.40
CA LYS A 148 10.16 -2.85 -18.27
C LYS A 148 9.61 -2.67 -19.67
N ARG A 149 9.12 -3.74 -20.33
CA ARG A 149 8.52 -3.66 -21.67
C ARG A 149 7.33 -2.69 -21.72
N TYR A 150 6.51 -2.67 -20.67
CA TYR A 150 5.41 -1.72 -20.58
C TYR A 150 5.92 -0.27 -20.57
N LEU A 151 6.92 0.07 -19.75
CA LEU A 151 7.50 1.41 -19.74
C LEU A 151 8.18 1.78 -21.07
N ASN A 152 8.89 0.84 -21.70
CA ASN A 152 9.47 1.05 -23.02
C ASN A 152 8.39 1.35 -24.07
N SER A 153 7.24 0.69 -24.02
CA SER A 153 6.10 0.98 -24.92
C SER A 153 5.51 2.37 -24.71
N LEU A 154 5.73 2.99 -23.55
CA LEU A 154 5.38 4.39 -23.25
C LEU A 154 6.45 5.39 -23.66
N GLY A 155 7.57 4.93 -24.21
CA GLY A 155 8.66 5.76 -24.75
C GLY A 155 9.82 6.02 -23.79
N PHE A 156 9.89 5.34 -22.64
CA PHE A 156 11.06 5.43 -21.75
C PHE A 156 12.21 4.58 -22.27
N ALA A 157 13.43 5.10 -22.16
CA ALA A 157 14.64 4.43 -22.63
C ALA A 157 15.09 3.31 -21.68
N ASP A 158 15.89 2.39 -22.20
CA ASP A 158 16.43 1.25 -21.42
C ASP A 158 17.28 1.70 -20.23
N GLU A 159 18.01 2.80 -20.39
CA GLU A 159 18.87 3.37 -19.36
C GLU A 159 18.09 4.02 -18.21
N GLU A 160 16.84 4.37 -18.45
CA GLU A 160 15.93 4.96 -17.46
C GLU A 160 15.22 3.90 -16.59
N ILE A 161 15.39 2.60 -16.92
CA ILE A 161 14.65 1.49 -16.30
C ILE A 161 15.60 0.39 -15.86
N ASP A 162 15.73 0.16 -14.57
CA ASP A 162 16.50 -0.95 -14.02
C ASP A 162 15.59 -2.08 -13.53
N VAL A 163 15.79 -3.29 -14.03
CA VAL A 163 15.10 -4.48 -13.53
C VAL A 163 15.82 -4.98 -12.29
N ILE A 164 15.25 -4.66 -11.12
CA ILE A 164 15.84 -4.97 -9.80
C ILE A 164 15.08 -6.06 -9.03
N GLY A 165 13.95 -6.51 -9.55
CA GLY A 165 13.07 -7.44 -8.83
C GLY A 165 12.32 -6.79 -7.68
N CYS A 166 12.07 -7.57 -6.65
CA CYS A 166 11.49 -7.10 -5.40
C CYS A 166 12.54 -7.09 -4.28
N PRO A 167 12.85 -5.94 -3.67
CA PRO A 167 13.78 -5.85 -2.54
C PRO A 167 13.47 -6.81 -1.39
N SER A 168 12.22 -7.30 -1.26
CA SER A 168 11.86 -8.32 -0.26
C SER A 168 12.79 -9.53 -0.25
N MET A 169 13.31 -9.94 -1.42
CA MET A 169 14.24 -11.07 -1.51
C MET A 169 15.58 -10.79 -0.83
N PHE A 170 15.93 -9.51 -0.64
CA PHE A 170 17.19 -9.08 -0.05
C PHE A 170 17.06 -8.72 1.43
N TYR A 171 16.05 -9.25 2.13
CA TYR A 171 15.84 -9.02 3.56
C TYR A 171 17.06 -9.40 4.42
N HIS A 172 17.76 -10.48 4.06
CA HIS A 172 19.01 -10.90 4.70
C HIS A 172 20.28 -10.37 3.97
N GLY A 173 20.12 -9.39 3.09
CA GLY A 173 21.22 -8.85 2.28
C GLY A 173 21.65 -9.80 1.16
N PRO A 174 23.00 -9.97 0.96
CA PRO A 174 23.54 -10.76 -0.14
C PRO A 174 23.35 -12.27 0.03
N ASN A 175 22.91 -12.74 1.19
CA ASN A 175 22.86 -14.15 1.53
C ASN A 175 21.41 -14.64 1.60
N LEU A 176 21.00 -15.41 0.59
CA LEU A 176 19.77 -16.19 0.70
C LEU A 176 20.03 -17.36 1.64
N PRO A 177 19.16 -17.61 2.67
CA PRO A 177 19.29 -18.82 3.48
C PRO A 177 19.27 -20.08 2.63
N GLU A 178 20.01 -21.10 3.06
CA GLU A 178 19.97 -22.42 2.44
C GLU A 178 18.54 -22.98 2.53
N ILE A 179 17.98 -23.36 1.39
CA ILE A 179 16.65 -23.98 1.32
C ILE A 179 16.79 -25.48 1.61
N LYS A 180 16.33 -25.89 2.80
CA LYS A 180 16.41 -27.27 3.26
C LYS A 180 15.19 -28.07 2.82
N LYS A 181 15.21 -28.58 1.59
CA LYS A 181 14.15 -29.44 1.06
C LYS A 181 14.35 -30.88 1.56
N PRO A 182 13.38 -31.44 2.35
CA PRO A 182 13.40 -32.86 2.70
C PRO A 182 13.24 -33.76 1.46
N ASP A 183 13.54 -35.06 1.61
CA ASP A 183 13.40 -36.01 0.51
C ASP A 183 11.94 -36.25 0.12
N ASP A 184 11.01 -36.14 1.06
CA ASP A 184 9.57 -36.34 0.85
C ASP A 184 8.74 -35.37 1.70
N LEU A 185 7.49 -35.15 1.30
CA LEU A 185 6.48 -34.40 2.06
C LEU A 185 5.39 -35.37 2.56
N LEU A 186 5.35 -35.57 3.87
CA LEU A 186 4.43 -36.48 4.53
C LEU A 186 3.11 -35.81 4.92
N ASP A 187 2.01 -36.55 4.96
CA ASP A 187 0.69 -36.03 5.38
C ASP A 187 0.67 -35.51 6.84
N SER A 188 1.63 -35.98 7.66
CA SER A 188 1.83 -35.53 9.05
C SER A 188 2.64 -34.22 9.15
N ASP A 189 3.22 -33.73 8.05
CA ASP A 189 4.09 -32.57 8.08
C ASP A 189 3.33 -31.27 8.33
N HIS A 190 4.03 -30.33 8.94
CA HIS A 190 3.54 -28.97 9.13
C HIS A 190 3.81 -28.15 7.88
N ILE A 191 2.76 -27.82 7.17
CA ILE A 191 2.86 -27.00 5.95
C ILE A 191 2.08 -25.68 6.11
N SER A 192 2.36 -24.73 5.27
CA SER A 192 1.65 -23.46 5.27
C SER A 192 1.16 -23.10 3.87
N ILE A 193 -0.11 -22.71 3.77
CA ILE A 193 -0.70 -22.19 2.54
C ILE A 193 -0.94 -20.68 2.64
N ASN A 194 -0.65 -19.97 1.54
CA ASN A 194 -0.93 -18.54 1.43
C ASN A 194 -1.67 -18.26 0.12
N ILE A 195 -2.95 -17.93 0.21
CA ILE A 195 -3.82 -17.69 -0.94
C ILE A 195 -4.39 -16.28 -0.97
N SER A 196 -4.74 -15.84 -2.17
CA SER A 196 -5.47 -14.60 -2.41
C SER A 196 -6.96 -14.92 -2.58
N PRO A 197 -7.83 -14.70 -1.58
CA PRO A 197 -9.20 -15.20 -1.59
C PRO A 197 -10.06 -14.74 -2.79
N ASN A 198 -9.63 -13.70 -3.49
CA ASN A 198 -10.36 -13.14 -4.64
C ASN A 198 -9.87 -13.69 -6.00
N VAL A 199 -8.90 -14.59 -6.00
CA VAL A 199 -8.43 -15.28 -7.20
C VAL A 199 -9.22 -16.56 -7.38
N GLN A 200 -9.77 -16.80 -8.54
CA GLN A 200 -10.54 -18.02 -8.85
C GLN A 200 -9.63 -19.23 -9.08
N GLY A 201 -10.17 -20.43 -8.91
CA GLY A 201 -9.49 -21.70 -9.20
C GLY A 201 -8.59 -22.22 -8.06
N GLN A 202 -8.71 -21.67 -6.85
CA GLN A 202 -7.92 -22.11 -5.68
C GLN A 202 -8.71 -22.98 -4.70
N GLU A 203 -10.03 -23.07 -4.88
CA GLU A 203 -10.95 -23.73 -3.95
C GLU A 203 -10.62 -25.21 -3.79
N GLU A 204 -10.35 -25.89 -4.90
CA GLU A 204 -9.97 -27.30 -4.90
C GLU A 204 -8.61 -27.51 -4.28
N ILE A 205 -7.63 -26.65 -4.61
CA ILE A 205 -6.29 -26.72 -4.03
C ILE A 205 -6.36 -26.56 -2.51
N PHE A 206 -7.13 -25.58 -2.02
CA PHE A 206 -7.27 -25.38 -0.58
C PHE A 206 -7.96 -26.56 0.09
N SER A 207 -9.11 -27.02 -0.43
CA SER A 207 -9.91 -28.10 0.15
C SER A 207 -9.14 -29.41 0.20
N HIS A 208 -8.51 -29.79 -0.93
CA HIS A 208 -7.73 -31.01 -1.04
C HIS A 208 -6.63 -31.06 0.03
N ASN A 209 -5.85 -30.00 0.14
CA ASN A 209 -4.73 -29.95 1.08
C ASN A 209 -5.18 -29.75 2.53
N ALA A 210 -6.30 -29.06 2.79
CA ALA A 210 -6.88 -28.92 4.13
C ALA A 210 -7.36 -30.23 4.73
N ILE A 211 -7.85 -31.15 3.87
CA ILE A 211 -8.28 -32.50 4.26
C ILE A 211 -7.05 -33.38 4.54
N ARG A 212 -6.06 -33.33 3.65
CA ARG A 212 -4.88 -34.20 3.70
C ARG A 212 -3.92 -33.84 4.82
N TYR A 213 -3.54 -32.54 4.92
CA TYR A 213 -2.55 -32.07 5.87
C TYR A 213 -3.22 -31.49 7.13
N LYS A 214 -3.32 -32.30 8.18
CA LYS A 214 -3.97 -31.88 9.44
C LYS A 214 -3.26 -30.72 10.14
N HIS A 215 -1.96 -30.56 9.88
CA HIS A 215 -1.11 -29.50 10.42
C HIS A 215 -0.84 -28.36 9.43
N MET A 216 -1.64 -28.29 8.34
CA MET A 216 -1.60 -27.13 7.44
C MET A 216 -2.20 -25.92 8.13
N ASP A 217 -1.47 -24.80 8.17
CA ASP A 217 -2.04 -23.51 8.52
C ASP A 217 -2.22 -22.61 7.28
N TYR A 218 -3.08 -21.61 7.43
CA TYR A 218 -3.35 -20.61 6.44
C TYR A 218 -2.77 -19.25 6.89
N VAL A 219 -1.70 -18.80 6.23
CA VAL A 219 -1.12 -17.50 6.48
C VAL A 219 -1.83 -16.47 5.62
N THR A 220 -2.75 -15.75 6.24
CA THR A 220 -3.43 -14.61 5.62
C THR A 220 -2.57 -13.35 5.66
N GLN A 221 -2.86 -12.39 4.78
CA GLN A 221 -2.08 -11.16 4.66
C GLN A 221 -2.94 -9.88 4.62
N ASN A 222 -4.25 -9.98 4.84
CA ASN A 222 -5.17 -8.87 4.71
C ASN A 222 -5.72 -8.37 6.05
N ASN A 223 -6.16 -7.10 6.07
CA ASN A 223 -6.72 -6.48 7.27
C ASN A 223 -8.05 -7.11 7.71
N GLU A 224 -8.84 -7.66 6.78
CA GLU A 224 -10.12 -8.31 7.11
C GLU A 224 -9.91 -9.53 8.00
N SER A 225 -8.93 -10.38 7.65
CA SER A 225 -8.58 -11.53 8.50
C SER A 225 -7.97 -11.07 9.84
N LEU A 226 -7.22 -9.97 9.85
CA LEU A 226 -6.72 -9.40 11.11
C LEU A 226 -7.87 -8.93 12.01
N ASP A 227 -8.87 -8.27 11.45
CA ASP A 227 -10.08 -7.85 12.18
C ASP A 227 -10.84 -9.06 12.75
N GLN A 228 -10.97 -10.14 11.97
CA GLN A 228 -11.60 -11.38 12.43
C GLN A 228 -10.82 -12.05 13.56
N ILE A 229 -9.50 -12.07 13.50
CA ILE A 229 -8.65 -12.62 14.55
C ILE A 229 -8.77 -11.80 15.84
N LEU A 230 -8.88 -10.48 15.73
CA LEU A 230 -8.94 -9.58 16.87
C LEU A 230 -10.35 -9.44 17.46
N TRP A 231 -11.38 -9.36 16.60
CA TRP A 231 -12.70 -8.83 16.95
C TRP A 231 -13.87 -9.66 16.43
N LEU A 232 -13.61 -10.86 15.89
CA LEU A 232 -14.60 -11.72 15.23
C LEU A 232 -15.18 -11.18 13.92
N GLY A 233 -14.83 -10.01 13.48
CA GLY A 233 -15.25 -9.34 12.26
C GLY A 233 -16.71 -9.59 11.82
N HIS A 234 -17.35 -8.66 11.18
CA HIS A 234 -18.68 -8.89 10.62
C HIS A 234 -18.52 -9.34 9.17
N SER A 235 -18.58 -10.64 8.91
CA SER A 235 -18.79 -11.12 7.55
C SER A 235 -20.30 -11.05 7.25
N MET A 236 -20.66 -10.20 6.29
CA MET A 236 -22.06 -10.04 5.85
C MET A 236 -22.46 -11.07 4.76
N LYS A 237 -21.69 -12.11 4.52
CA LYS A 237 -21.99 -13.12 3.50
C LYS A 237 -22.29 -14.46 4.16
N GLU A 238 -23.55 -14.85 4.07
CA GLU A 238 -24.08 -16.18 4.40
C GLU A 238 -23.62 -17.23 3.35
N HIS A 239 -22.35 -17.56 3.30
CA HIS A 239 -21.90 -18.68 2.49
C HIS A 239 -20.91 -19.53 3.30
N GLN A 240 -21.13 -20.84 3.30
CA GLN A 240 -20.09 -21.81 3.67
C GLN A 240 -18.97 -21.66 2.65
N ASP A 241 -17.97 -20.85 3.00
CA ASP A 241 -16.84 -20.59 2.13
C ASP A 241 -15.81 -21.71 2.34
N VAL A 242 -15.24 -22.18 1.26
CA VAL A 242 -14.10 -23.12 1.30
C VAL A 242 -12.91 -22.49 2.03
N PHE A 243 -12.75 -21.18 1.86
CA PHE A 243 -11.66 -20.42 2.48
C PHE A 243 -12.05 -19.91 3.88
N PRO A 244 -11.10 -19.81 4.81
CA PRO A 244 -11.35 -19.25 6.13
C PRO A 244 -11.53 -17.72 6.07
N ARG A 245 -12.70 -17.30 5.60
CA ARG A 245 -13.12 -15.89 5.54
C ARG A 245 -14.00 -15.48 6.72
N GLN A 246 -14.49 -16.42 7.49
CA GLN A 246 -15.37 -16.18 8.63
C GLN A 246 -14.77 -16.77 9.90
N SER A 247 -15.01 -16.13 11.03
CA SER A 247 -14.44 -16.52 12.32
C SER A 247 -14.97 -17.85 12.86
N ASP A 248 -16.08 -18.37 12.34
CA ASP A 248 -16.65 -19.69 12.63
C ASP A 248 -16.09 -20.81 11.75
N HIS A 249 -15.29 -20.48 10.74
CA HIS A 249 -14.63 -21.48 9.92
C HIS A 249 -13.67 -22.34 10.76
N LYS A 250 -13.59 -23.65 10.46
CA LYS A 250 -12.78 -24.63 11.19
C LYS A 250 -11.33 -24.18 11.43
N PHE A 251 -10.68 -23.54 10.47
CA PHE A 251 -9.31 -23.03 10.60
C PHE A 251 -9.18 -21.94 11.67
N PHE A 252 -10.20 -21.10 11.85
CA PHE A 252 -10.21 -20.13 12.96
C PHE A 252 -10.42 -20.83 14.30
N LEU A 253 -11.37 -21.79 14.36
CA LEU A 253 -11.66 -22.54 15.60
C LEU A 253 -10.46 -23.36 16.06
N GLU A 254 -9.67 -23.90 15.14
CA GLU A 254 -8.47 -24.70 15.40
C GLU A 254 -7.17 -23.86 15.50
N ASN A 255 -7.25 -22.53 15.51
CA ASN A 255 -6.07 -21.66 15.52
C ASN A 255 -5.11 -21.87 14.34
N ARG A 256 -5.62 -22.25 13.18
CA ARG A 256 -4.85 -22.51 11.96
C ARG A 256 -4.80 -21.34 11.00
N VAL A 257 -5.52 -20.25 11.27
CA VAL A 257 -5.39 -18.96 10.57
C VAL A 257 -4.32 -18.15 11.27
N LYS A 258 -3.31 -17.68 10.51
CA LYS A 258 -2.17 -16.93 11.01
C LYS A 258 -2.03 -15.61 10.27
N ILE A 259 -1.63 -14.57 11.00
CA ILE A 259 -1.24 -13.28 10.45
C ILE A 259 -0.06 -12.70 11.24
N PHE A 260 0.83 -12.01 10.54
CA PHE A 260 2.03 -11.42 11.15
C PHE A 260 2.07 -9.92 10.89
N ILE A 261 2.48 -9.15 11.88
CA ILE A 261 2.63 -7.70 11.85
C ILE A 261 4.10 -7.25 11.92
N ASP A 262 5.01 -8.21 11.95
CA ASP A 262 6.45 -8.03 11.75
C ASP A 262 7.06 -9.21 10.98
N VAL A 263 8.16 -8.92 10.27
CA VAL A 263 8.78 -9.87 9.35
C VAL A 263 9.55 -10.96 10.11
N ARG A 264 10.20 -10.62 11.23
CA ARG A 264 10.99 -11.58 12.00
C ARG A 264 10.12 -12.69 12.60
N THR A 265 8.97 -12.33 13.18
CA THR A 265 8.02 -13.31 13.72
C THR A 265 7.43 -14.17 12.60
N TRP A 266 7.15 -13.58 11.44
CA TRP A 266 6.67 -14.33 10.27
C TRP A 266 7.69 -15.36 9.78
N ILE A 267 8.93 -14.94 9.54
CA ILE A 267 10.03 -15.83 9.13
C ILE A 267 10.26 -16.94 10.18
N ARG A 268 10.25 -16.61 11.47
CA ARG A 268 10.41 -17.58 12.56
C ARG A 268 9.30 -18.64 12.52
N HIS A 269 8.06 -18.25 12.31
CA HIS A 269 6.93 -19.17 12.16
C HIS A 269 7.14 -20.12 10.96
N LEU A 270 7.49 -19.56 9.80
CA LEU A 270 7.68 -20.36 8.58
C LEU A 270 8.90 -21.28 8.65
N LYS A 271 9.92 -20.94 9.42
CA LYS A 271 11.10 -21.79 9.65
C LYS A 271 10.74 -23.15 10.30
N SER A 272 9.60 -23.25 10.98
CA SER A 272 9.09 -24.48 11.57
C SER A 272 8.31 -25.35 10.58
N LYS A 273 8.15 -24.93 9.31
CA LYS A 273 7.37 -25.64 8.29
C LYS A 273 8.26 -26.46 7.36
N GLN A 274 7.74 -27.57 6.88
CA GLN A 274 8.38 -28.39 5.85
C GLN A 274 8.15 -27.84 4.44
N PHE A 275 7.02 -27.15 4.23
CA PHE A 275 6.67 -26.58 2.93
C PHE A 275 5.74 -25.37 3.05
N VAL A 276 5.95 -24.40 2.17
CA VAL A 276 5.10 -23.21 2.01
C VAL A 276 4.65 -23.11 0.56
N PHE A 277 3.37 -22.89 0.30
CA PHE A 277 2.91 -22.72 -1.08
C PHE A 277 1.69 -21.81 -1.18
N GLY A 278 1.38 -21.36 -2.38
CA GLY A 278 0.17 -20.59 -2.65
C GLY A 278 0.36 -19.44 -3.63
N THR A 279 -0.66 -18.62 -3.76
CA THR A 279 -0.75 -17.58 -4.79
C THR A 279 -0.18 -16.22 -4.37
N ARG A 280 0.19 -16.04 -3.08
CA ARG A 280 0.73 -14.77 -2.60
C ARG A 280 2.25 -14.77 -2.63
N ILE A 281 2.83 -13.99 -3.56
CA ILE A 281 4.29 -13.95 -3.76
C ILE A 281 5.07 -13.66 -2.47
N HIS A 282 4.64 -12.70 -1.64
CA HIS A 282 5.36 -12.38 -0.40
C HIS A 282 5.22 -13.46 0.67
N GLY A 283 4.14 -14.25 0.66
CA GLY A 283 4.04 -15.44 1.53
C GLY A 283 5.09 -16.49 1.19
N ASN A 284 5.32 -16.71 -0.10
CA ASN A 284 6.36 -17.62 -0.59
C ASN A 284 7.77 -17.05 -0.39
N ILE A 285 7.98 -15.75 -0.63
CA ILE A 285 9.25 -15.07 -0.30
C ILE A 285 9.56 -15.21 1.19
N ALA A 286 8.60 -15.03 2.09
CA ALA A 286 8.81 -15.22 3.53
C ALA A 286 9.27 -16.65 3.87
N GLY A 287 8.73 -17.66 3.17
CA GLY A 287 9.18 -19.06 3.29
C GLY A 287 10.64 -19.23 2.82
N LEU A 288 10.99 -18.68 1.66
CA LEU A 288 12.37 -18.72 1.16
C LEU A 288 13.34 -18.02 2.11
N LEU A 289 12.95 -16.87 2.67
CA LEU A 289 13.75 -16.15 3.67
C LEU A 289 13.86 -16.91 5.00
N ALA A 290 12.94 -17.81 5.28
CA ALA A 290 13.03 -18.74 6.43
C ALA A 290 13.94 -19.96 6.16
N GLY A 291 14.41 -20.15 4.93
CA GLY A 291 15.09 -21.38 4.48
C GLY A 291 14.12 -22.54 4.28
N THR A 292 12.82 -22.28 4.20
CA THR A 292 11.78 -23.27 4.00
C THR A 292 11.45 -23.42 2.52
N PRO A 293 11.38 -24.64 1.98
CA PRO A 293 10.94 -24.87 0.61
C PRO A 293 9.61 -24.19 0.31
N SER A 294 9.57 -23.39 -0.78
CA SER A 294 8.38 -22.60 -1.11
C SER A 294 8.06 -22.66 -2.59
N PHE A 295 6.78 -22.77 -2.94
CA PHE A 295 6.31 -22.91 -4.32
C PHE A 295 5.17 -21.94 -4.64
N LEU A 296 5.31 -21.18 -5.73
CA LEU A 296 4.32 -20.18 -6.11
C LEU A 296 3.31 -20.72 -7.12
N LEU A 297 2.05 -20.44 -6.88
CA LEU A 297 0.97 -20.59 -7.84
C LEU A 297 0.73 -19.23 -8.51
N ALA A 298 1.39 -19.00 -9.65
CA ALA A 298 1.35 -17.72 -10.36
C ALA A 298 -0.02 -17.51 -11.02
N HIS A 299 -0.64 -16.34 -10.82
CA HIS A 299 -1.98 -16.06 -11.30
C HIS A 299 -2.10 -14.72 -12.04
N ASP A 300 -1.07 -13.89 -12.04
CA ASP A 300 -0.99 -12.64 -12.78
C ASP A 300 0.44 -12.28 -13.19
N SER A 301 0.60 -11.24 -14.00
CA SER A 301 1.89 -10.79 -14.52
C SER A 301 2.91 -10.49 -13.42
N ARG A 302 2.48 -10.00 -12.25
CA ARG A 302 3.36 -9.61 -11.14
C ARG A 302 4.00 -10.82 -10.47
N THR A 303 3.20 -11.85 -10.23
CA THR A 303 3.65 -13.09 -9.60
C THR A 303 4.56 -13.84 -10.56
N LEU A 304 4.21 -13.84 -11.84
CA LEU A 304 4.99 -14.48 -12.90
C LEU A 304 6.35 -13.79 -13.13
N GLU A 305 6.36 -12.45 -13.34
CA GLU A 305 7.61 -11.72 -13.62
C GLU A 305 8.62 -11.82 -12.47
N LEU A 306 8.16 -11.81 -11.21
CA LEU A 306 9.06 -11.97 -10.05
C LEU A 306 9.62 -13.39 -9.96
N SER A 307 8.80 -14.43 -10.21
CA SER A 307 9.26 -15.80 -10.23
C SER A 307 10.28 -16.04 -11.35
N GLN A 308 10.04 -15.50 -12.52
CA GLN A 308 10.95 -15.57 -13.65
C GLN A 308 12.28 -14.85 -13.37
N TYR A 309 12.20 -13.65 -12.76
CA TYR A 309 13.38 -12.85 -12.46
C TYR A 309 14.29 -13.51 -11.41
N PHE A 310 13.72 -14.01 -10.32
CA PHE A 310 14.47 -14.65 -9.24
C PHE A 310 14.60 -16.17 -9.41
N LYS A 311 13.97 -16.77 -10.42
CA LYS A 311 13.90 -18.23 -10.58
C LYS A 311 13.27 -18.94 -9.39
N ILE A 312 12.26 -18.30 -8.78
CA ILE A 312 11.44 -18.93 -7.74
C ILE A 312 10.62 -20.05 -8.38
N PRO A 313 10.61 -21.27 -7.82
CA PRO A 313 9.79 -22.37 -8.35
C PRO A 313 8.31 -21.98 -8.40
N TYR A 314 7.66 -22.21 -9.54
CA TYR A 314 6.26 -21.85 -9.74
C TYR A 314 5.57 -22.74 -10.78
N THR A 315 4.25 -22.74 -10.74
CA THR A 315 3.38 -23.13 -11.85
C THR A 315 2.33 -22.04 -12.09
N ILE A 316 1.77 -21.97 -13.30
CA ILE A 316 0.65 -21.08 -13.59
C ILE A 316 -0.63 -21.71 -13.03
N LEU A 317 -1.37 -20.96 -12.21
CA LEU A 317 -2.55 -21.46 -11.51
C LEU A 317 -3.59 -22.10 -12.44
N SER A 318 -3.83 -21.49 -13.61
CA SER A 318 -4.77 -21.99 -14.62
C SER A 318 -4.28 -23.22 -15.40
N GLU A 319 -3.03 -23.64 -15.21
CA GLU A 319 -2.43 -24.82 -15.85
C GLU A 319 -2.39 -26.04 -14.93
N ILE A 320 -2.91 -25.90 -13.70
CA ILE A 320 -3.01 -27.02 -12.74
C ILE A 320 -4.26 -27.83 -13.10
N ASN A 321 -4.07 -28.96 -13.76
CA ASN A 321 -5.19 -29.77 -14.27
C ASN A 321 -5.36 -31.09 -13.52
N ASP A 322 -4.29 -31.73 -13.05
CA ASP A 322 -4.34 -33.14 -12.64
C ASP A 322 -4.15 -33.37 -11.13
N ASP A 323 -3.23 -32.68 -10.47
CA ASP A 323 -2.93 -32.89 -9.05
C ASP A 323 -2.77 -31.55 -8.30
N PRO A 324 -3.79 -31.13 -7.53
CA PRO A 324 -3.74 -29.92 -6.72
C PRO A 324 -3.02 -30.10 -5.39
N SER A 325 -2.34 -31.22 -5.17
CA SER A 325 -1.72 -31.55 -3.89
C SER A 325 -0.44 -30.74 -3.64
N ALA A 326 -0.22 -30.38 -2.36
CA ALA A 326 1.03 -29.77 -1.92
C ALA A 326 2.24 -30.67 -2.22
N ARG A 327 2.04 -32.00 -2.21
CA ARG A 327 3.09 -32.97 -2.55
C ARG A 327 3.57 -32.81 -3.99
N ASN A 328 2.65 -32.68 -4.95
CA ASN A 328 2.99 -32.43 -6.35
C ASN A 328 3.80 -31.14 -6.52
N PHE A 329 3.38 -30.04 -5.88
CA PHE A 329 4.12 -28.76 -5.93
C PHE A 329 5.49 -28.88 -5.25
N PHE A 330 5.58 -29.64 -4.17
CA PHE A 330 6.83 -29.91 -3.50
C PHE A 330 7.79 -30.71 -4.38
N GLU A 331 7.33 -31.73 -5.08
CA GLU A 331 8.14 -32.55 -6.00
C GLU A 331 8.69 -31.69 -7.15
N LEU A 332 7.86 -30.82 -7.72
CA LEU A 332 8.22 -29.88 -8.81
C LEU A 332 9.21 -28.77 -8.38
N ALA A 333 9.34 -28.52 -7.08
CA ALA A 333 10.15 -27.42 -6.58
C ALA A 333 11.65 -27.72 -6.67
N ASP A 334 12.36 -26.95 -7.52
CA ASP A 334 13.84 -26.92 -7.62
C ASP A 334 14.35 -25.52 -7.30
N TYR A 335 15.34 -25.42 -6.45
CA TYR A 335 15.91 -24.15 -5.96
C TYR A 335 17.31 -23.88 -6.50
N GLY A 336 17.88 -24.76 -7.33
CA GLY A 336 19.23 -24.63 -7.86
C GLY A 336 19.41 -23.35 -8.66
N GLU A 337 18.49 -23.07 -9.60
CA GLU A 337 18.55 -21.84 -10.40
C GLU A 337 18.35 -20.57 -9.54
N LEU A 338 17.46 -20.59 -8.55
CA LEU A 338 17.25 -19.48 -7.61
C LEU A 338 18.56 -19.12 -6.89
N GLN A 339 19.25 -20.12 -6.34
CA GLN A 339 20.52 -19.93 -5.63
C GLN A 339 21.61 -19.39 -6.56
N ASN A 340 21.67 -19.90 -7.80
CA ASN A 340 22.66 -19.50 -8.79
C ASN A 340 22.50 -18.04 -9.25
N VAL A 341 21.25 -17.57 -9.46
CA VAL A 341 21.02 -16.20 -9.94
C VAL A 341 21.02 -15.15 -8.82
N PHE A 342 20.82 -15.55 -7.56
CA PHE A 342 20.62 -14.63 -6.46
C PHE A 342 21.74 -13.61 -6.26
N PRO A 343 23.05 -14.00 -6.29
CA PRO A 343 24.15 -13.03 -6.15
C PRO A 343 24.13 -11.95 -7.24
N ASP A 344 23.83 -12.33 -8.48
CA ASP A 344 23.70 -11.42 -9.62
C ASP A 344 22.53 -10.44 -9.43
N ARG A 345 21.38 -10.93 -8.90
CA ARG A 345 20.21 -10.09 -8.63
C ARG A 345 20.49 -9.11 -7.50
N PHE A 346 21.20 -9.55 -6.47
CA PHE A 346 21.65 -8.67 -5.40
C PHE A 346 22.62 -7.60 -5.91
N LYS A 347 23.60 -7.97 -6.74
CA LYS A 347 24.52 -7.02 -7.36
C LYS A 347 23.77 -5.93 -8.16
N ARG A 348 22.77 -6.30 -8.99
CA ARG A 348 21.94 -5.34 -9.74
C ARG A 348 21.17 -4.41 -8.83
N TRP A 349 20.69 -4.91 -7.68
CA TRP A 349 20.05 -4.06 -6.65
C TRP A 349 21.02 -3.00 -6.14
N ILE A 350 22.26 -3.35 -5.83
CA ILE A 350 23.28 -2.42 -5.35
C ILE A 350 23.68 -1.41 -6.45
N GLU A 351 23.92 -1.88 -7.67
CA GLU A 351 24.22 -1.02 -8.83
C GLU A 351 23.11 0.03 -9.08
N PHE A 352 21.85 -0.37 -8.93
CA PHE A 352 20.72 0.56 -9.01
C PHE A 352 20.75 1.61 -7.91
N LEU A 353 21.06 1.23 -6.67
CA LEU A 353 21.17 2.17 -5.57
C LEU A 353 22.30 3.17 -5.79
N ASP A 354 23.46 2.71 -6.21
CA ASP A 354 24.64 3.55 -6.52
C ASP A 354 24.35 4.51 -7.67
N LYS A 355 23.74 4.02 -8.77
CA LYS A 355 23.32 4.82 -9.93
C LYS A 355 22.39 5.98 -9.54
N ASN A 356 21.53 5.76 -8.54
CA ASN A 356 20.59 6.76 -8.02
C ASN A 356 21.14 7.55 -6.84
N GLY A 357 22.42 7.43 -6.50
CA GLY A 357 23.08 8.17 -5.43
C GLY A 357 22.59 7.82 -4.02
N VAL A 358 21.99 6.65 -3.85
CA VAL A 358 21.48 6.20 -2.55
C VAL A 358 22.62 5.72 -1.67
N ASN A 359 22.74 6.25 -0.46
CA ASN A 359 23.63 5.70 0.54
C ASN A 359 23.04 4.40 1.11
N HIS A 360 23.85 3.33 1.17
CA HIS A 360 23.39 2.01 1.62
C HIS A 360 24.44 1.27 2.44
N VAL A 361 24.02 0.34 3.28
CA VAL A 361 24.88 -0.38 4.24
C VAL A 361 25.95 -1.29 3.62
N TYR A 362 25.87 -1.55 2.32
CA TYR A 362 26.83 -2.43 1.59
C TYR A 362 28.00 -1.68 0.96
N ARG A 363 28.13 -0.38 1.20
CA ARG A 363 29.32 0.36 0.83
C ARG A 363 30.49 -0.02 1.74
N PRO A 364 31.76 0.09 1.26
CA PRO A 364 32.94 -0.34 2.01
C PRO A 364 33.09 0.26 3.41
N GLU A 365 32.56 1.47 3.61
CA GLU A 365 32.60 2.19 4.89
C GLU A 365 31.51 1.77 5.90
N HIS A 366 30.58 0.89 5.50
CA HIS A 366 29.47 0.43 6.32
C HIS A 366 29.59 -1.05 6.70
N ASP A 367 28.70 -1.52 7.57
CA ASP A 367 28.75 -2.81 8.24
C ASP A 367 27.93 -3.93 7.57
N GLY A 368 27.40 -3.70 6.36
CA GLY A 368 26.55 -4.67 5.64
C GLY A 368 25.17 -4.87 6.28
N GLY A 369 24.76 -4.01 7.22
CA GLY A 369 23.49 -4.09 7.93
C GLY A 369 23.56 -4.81 9.28
N ALA A 370 24.76 -5.11 9.78
CA ALA A 370 24.96 -5.80 11.05
C ALA A 370 24.39 -5.02 12.26
N GLN A 371 24.47 -3.69 12.24
CA GLN A 371 23.84 -2.86 13.27
C GLN A 371 22.33 -3.05 13.30
N PHE A 372 21.67 -2.96 12.14
CA PHE A 372 20.22 -3.19 12.04
C PHE A 372 19.83 -4.57 12.56
N ASP A 373 20.56 -5.60 12.15
CA ASP A 373 20.28 -6.99 12.54
C ASP A 373 20.39 -7.19 14.06
N ALA A 374 21.40 -6.58 14.69
CA ALA A 374 21.58 -6.60 16.14
C ALA A 374 20.46 -5.86 16.90
N GLU A 375 20.07 -4.68 16.41
CA GLU A 375 18.97 -3.90 17.02
C GLU A 375 17.63 -4.60 16.83
N LEU A 376 17.38 -5.22 15.67
CA LEU A 376 16.18 -6.00 15.41
C LEU A 376 16.11 -7.24 16.31
N GLU A 377 17.25 -7.90 16.57
CA GLU A 377 17.28 -9.07 17.47
C GLU A 377 17.01 -8.66 18.92
N ALA A 378 17.48 -7.50 19.35
CA ALA A 378 17.20 -6.93 20.67
C ALA A 378 15.78 -6.35 20.81
N ALA A 379 15.09 -6.07 19.70
CA ALA A 379 13.76 -5.44 19.73
C ALA A 379 12.69 -6.40 20.26
N GLU A 380 11.84 -5.89 21.14
CA GLU A 380 10.63 -6.56 21.59
C GLU A 380 9.54 -6.43 20.52
N LEU A 381 9.45 -7.40 19.61
CA LEU A 381 8.42 -7.44 18.61
C LEU A 381 7.16 -8.15 19.11
N ALA A 382 6.05 -7.97 18.37
CA ALA A 382 4.79 -8.64 18.68
C ALA A 382 4.93 -10.16 18.49
N GLU A 383 4.51 -10.91 19.48
CA GLU A 383 4.40 -12.38 19.37
C GLU A 383 3.24 -12.77 18.45
N GLU A 384 3.23 -14.04 18.01
CA GLU A 384 2.15 -14.59 17.21
C GLU A 384 0.82 -14.49 17.95
N ILE A 385 -0.19 -13.91 17.31
CA ILE A 385 -1.54 -13.84 17.87
C ILE A 385 -2.32 -15.12 17.56
N LYS A 386 -3.03 -15.63 18.56
CA LYS A 386 -4.03 -16.69 18.38
C LYS A 386 -5.32 -16.13 17.83
N THR A 387 -6.09 -16.95 17.11
CA THR A 387 -7.45 -16.58 16.70
C THR A 387 -8.32 -16.31 17.93
N PHE A 388 -9.33 -15.47 17.79
CA PHE A 388 -10.14 -14.97 18.91
C PHE A 388 -10.62 -16.07 19.86
N GLN A 389 -11.14 -17.16 19.32
CA GLN A 389 -11.67 -18.28 20.11
C GLN A 389 -10.59 -19.05 20.91
N ASN A 390 -9.32 -18.90 20.53
CA ASN A 390 -8.18 -19.56 21.16
C ASN A 390 -7.38 -18.64 22.10
N GLN A 391 -7.86 -17.42 22.32
CA GLN A 391 -7.29 -16.47 23.28
C GLN A 391 -7.88 -16.68 24.67
N SER A 392 -7.11 -16.36 25.71
CA SER A 392 -7.63 -16.39 27.07
C SER A 392 -8.65 -15.25 27.30
N THR A 393 -9.60 -15.48 28.19
CA THR A 393 -10.57 -14.45 28.60
C THR A 393 -9.87 -13.16 29.06
N HIS A 394 -8.75 -13.29 29.76
CA HIS A 394 -7.95 -12.14 30.21
C HIS A 394 -7.42 -11.32 29.03
N GLN A 395 -6.84 -11.95 28.00
CA GLN A 395 -6.35 -11.26 26.81
C GLN A 395 -7.47 -10.52 26.06
N ILE A 396 -8.64 -11.16 25.94
CA ILE A 396 -9.81 -10.56 25.29
C ILE A 396 -10.30 -9.34 26.10
N LEU A 397 -10.48 -9.49 27.41
CA LEU A 397 -10.97 -8.41 28.29
C LEU A 397 -10.00 -7.24 28.34
N THR A 398 -8.69 -7.50 28.47
CA THR A 398 -7.67 -6.44 28.45
C THR A 398 -7.77 -5.63 27.16
N ARG A 399 -7.82 -6.29 26.02
CA ARG A 399 -7.89 -5.63 24.70
C ARG A 399 -9.20 -4.85 24.51
N LEU A 400 -10.34 -5.41 24.94
CA LEU A 400 -11.63 -4.71 24.91
C LEU A 400 -11.63 -3.46 25.79
N THR A 401 -11.04 -3.56 26.97
CA THR A 401 -10.91 -2.43 27.89
C THR A 401 -10.02 -1.33 27.29
N GLU A 402 -8.87 -1.67 26.77
CA GLU A 402 -7.97 -0.72 26.10
C GLU A 402 -8.63 -0.05 24.89
N ARG A 403 -9.38 -0.80 24.09
CA ARG A 403 -10.14 -0.26 22.97
C ARG A 403 -11.20 0.72 23.45
N SER A 404 -11.99 0.35 24.45
CA SER A 404 -13.04 1.21 25.01
C SER A 404 -12.50 2.55 25.52
N PHE A 405 -11.37 2.54 26.26
CA PHE A 405 -10.73 3.78 26.73
C PHE A 405 -10.21 4.64 25.58
N ARG A 406 -9.62 4.04 24.55
CA ARG A 406 -9.15 4.77 23.40
C ARG A 406 -10.28 5.40 22.59
N ASP A 407 -11.31 4.62 22.28
CA ASP A 407 -12.47 5.08 21.52
C ASP A 407 -13.15 6.26 22.25
N ALA A 408 -13.25 6.19 23.57
CA ALA A 408 -13.77 7.29 24.40
C ALA A 408 -12.88 8.55 24.28
N LYS A 409 -11.56 8.40 24.31
CA LYS A 409 -10.60 9.52 24.15
C LYS A 409 -10.66 10.14 22.76
N GLU A 410 -10.69 9.31 21.72
CA GLU A 410 -10.77 9.76 20.31
C GLU A 410 -12.10 10.46 20.03
N ASN A 411 -13.21 9.89 20.48
CA ASN A 411 -14.53 10.52 20.38
C ASN A 411 -14.59 11.89 21.11
N SER A 412 -14.00 11.98 22.30
CA SER A 412 -13.90 13.25 23.04
C SER A 412 -13.11 14.30 22.27
N ALA A 413 -11.98 13.90 21.65
CA ALA A 413 -11.17 14.80 20.84
C ALA A 413 -11.91 15.27 19.57
N GLN A 414 -12.61 14.35 18.89
CA GLN A 414 -13.42 14.69 17.71
C GLN A 414 -14.59 15.62 18.05
N ILE A 415 -15.27 15.36 19.17
CA ILE A 415 -16.35 16.24 19.66
C ILE A 415 -15.81 17.64 19.91
N LYS A 416 -14.64 17.77 20.55
CA LYS A 416 -14.01 19.07 20.80
C LYS A 416 -13.65 19.80 19.50
N GLU A 417 -13.10 19.09 18.51
CA GLU A 417 -12.78 19.66 17.20
C GLU A 417 -14.04 20.12 16.47
N LEU A 418 -15.06 19.25 16.39
CA LEU A 418 -16.33 19.57 15.72
C LEU A 418 -17.02 20.76 16.39
N THR A 419 -17.00 20.81 17.72
CA THR A 419 -17.53 21.96 18.48
C THR A 419 -16.80 23.25 18.12
N GLY A 420 -15.48 23.19 17.97
CA GLY A 420 -14.67 24.33 17.50
C GLY A 420 -15.05 24.78 16.10
N ARG A 421 -15.23 23.84 15.16
CA ARG A 421 -15.66 24.14 13.78
C ARG A 421 -17.07 24.73 13.72
N VAL A 422 -18.01 24.21 14.52
CA VAL A 422 -19.37 24.76 14.61
C VAL A 422 -19.32 26.22 15.07
N LYS A 423 -18.56 26.53 16.13
CA LYS A 423 -18.41 27.92 16.62
C LYS A 423 -17.79 28.85 15.57
N ALA A 424 -16.83 28.35 14.79
CA ALA A 424 -16.22 29.13 13.69
C ALA A 424 -17.25 29.43 12.60
N LEU A 425 -18.01 28.44 12.16
CA LEU A 425 -19.07 28.58 11.15
C LEU A 425 -20.21 29.49 11.62
N GLU A 426 -20.59 29.45 12.90
CA GLU A 426 -21.57 30.37 13.46
C GLU A 426 -21.08 31.84 13.40
N LYS A 427 -19.80 32.07 13.70
CA LYS A 427 -19.19 33.41 13.62
C LYS A 427 -19.16 33.92 12.16
N GLU A 428 -18.83 33.08 11.22
CA GLU A 428 -18.82 33.37 9.78
C GLU A 428 -20.24 33.67 9.28
N ASN A 429 -21.23 32.86 9.65
CA ASN A 429 -22.64 33.08 9.32
C ASN A 429 -23.19 34.41 9.87
N LYS A 430 -22.79 34.79 11.09
CA LYS A 430 -23.14 36.11 11.65
C LYS A 430 -22.53 37.24 10.81
N LYS A 431 -21.29 37.09 10.32
CA LYS A 431 -20.64 38.08 9.44
C LYS A 431 -21.38 38.20 8.11
N ILE A 432 -21.66 37.05 7.47
CA ILE A 432 -22.39 37.01 6.18
C ILE A 432 -23.80 37.64 6.32
N LYS A 433 -24.52 37.34 7.38
CA LYS A 433 -25.83 38.00 7.63
C LYS A 433 -25.71 39.49 7.73
N LYS A 434 -24.71 40.00 8.45
CA LYS A 434 -24.49 41.48 8.60
C LYS A 434 -24.13 42.13 7.26
N GLU A 435 -23.30 41.51 6.46
CA GLU A 435 -22.94 41.97 5.11
C GLU A 435 -24.14 41.95 4.16
N SER A 436 -24.95 40.86 4.20
CA SER A 436 -26.18 40.78 3.42
C SER A 436 -27.21 41.86 3.81
N GLU A 437 -27.37 42.20 5.10
CA GLU A 437 -28.22 43.29 5.52
C GLU A 437 -27.69 44.67 5.04
N GLN A 438 -26.38 44.87 5.05
CA GLN A 438 -25.81 46.10 4.52
C GLN A 438 -26.05 46.21 3.01
N GLN A 439 -25.87 45.13 2.26
CA GLN A 439 -26.15 45.10 0.83
C GLN A 439 -27.61 45.36 0.51
N LYS A 440 -28.53 44.78 1.28
CA LYS A 440 -29.99 45.08 1.15
C LYS A 440 -30.30 46.58 1.36
N LYS A 441 -29.69 47.19 2.36
CA LYS A 441 -29.85 48.64 2.59
C LYS A 441 -29.31 49.49 1.43
N GLN A 442 -28.19 49.10 0.85
CA GLN A 442 -27.66 49.76 -0.33
C GLN A 442 -28.58 49.63 -1.55
N ILE A 443 -29.08 48.42 -1.80
CA ILE A 443 -30.05 48.19 -2.91
C ILE A 443 -31.28 49.07 -2.77
N VAL A 444 -31.88 49.13 -1.58
CA VAL A 444 -33.01 50.01 -1.35
C VAL A 444 -32.70 51.46 -1.60
N LYS A 445 -31.50 51.91 -1.19
CA LYS A 445 -31.06 53.31 -1.46
C LYS A 445 -30.91 53.56 -2.96
N TYR A 446 -30.31 52.65 -3.71
CA TYR A 446 -30.21 52.75 -5.16
C TYR A 446 -31.55 52.73 -5.86
N GLN A 447 -32.50 51.94 -5.41
CA GLN A 447 -33.85 51.91 -5.96
C GLN A 447 -34.57 53.28 -5.75
N GLN A 448 -34.47 53.86 -4.56
CA GLN A 448 -35.03 55.16 -4.28
C GLN A 448 -34.39 56.28 -5.13
N GLU A 449 -33.10 56.22 -5.36
CA GLU A 449 -32.40 57.18 -6.28
C GLU A 449 -32.84 57.02 -7.75
N LEU A 450 -33.07 55.79 -8.17
CA LEU A 450 -33.55 55.46 -9.53
C LEU A 450 -34.97 55.97 -9.72
N GLU A 451 -35.85 55.79 -8.77
CA GLU A 451 -37.24 56.31 -8.78
C GLU A 451 -37.26 57.83 -8.85
N LYS A 452 -36.42 58.52 -8.05
CA LYS A 452 -36.28 59.97 -8.14
C LYS A 452 -35.80 60.46 -9.53
N ARG A 453 -34.80 59.78 -10.12
CA ARG A 453 -34.31 60.09 -11.47
C ARG A 453 -35.39 59.86 -12.52
N THR A 454 -36.11 58.75 -12.45
CA THR A 454 -37.21 58.42 -13.38
C THR A 454 -38.33 59.48 -13.27
N PHE A 455 -38.71 59.91 -12.06
CA PHE A 455 -39.67 60.97 -11.84
C PHE A 455 -39.22 62.31 -12.43
N TRP A 456 -37.95 62.71 -12.26
CA TRP A 456 -37.39 63.92 -12.86
C TRP A 456 -37.37 63.83 -14.40
N TYR A 457 -37.05 62.70 -14.98
CA TYR A 457 -37.09 62.48 -16.44
C TYR A 457 -38.55 62.60 -16.96
N LEU A 458 -39.50 62.06 -16.25
CA LEU A 458 -40.90 62.18 -16.61
C LEU A 458 -41.42 63.61 -16.54
N LEU A 459 -41.06 64.37 -15.51
CA LEU A 459 -41.37 65.78 -15.39
C LEU A 459 -40.74 66.65 -16.52
N LEU A 460 -39.50 66.38 -16.83
CA LEU A 460 -38.81 67.05 -17.96
C LEU A 460 -39.46 66.75 -19.33
N TYR A 461 -39.88 65.51 -19.51
CA TYR A 461 -40.58 65.06 -20.73
C TYR A 461 -41.95 65.79 -20.86
N ILE A 462 -42.75 65.84 -19.77
CA ILE A 462 -44.04 66.49 -19.71
C ILE A 462 -43.81 68.04 -20.01
N LYS A 463 -42.85 68.66 -19.34
CA LYS A 463 -42.53 70.09 -19.57
C LYS A 463 -42.09 70.40 -21.03
N ARG A 464 -41.35 69.52 -21.65
CA ARG A 464 -41.01 69.57 -23.09
C ARG A 464 -42.21 69.48 -24.01
N LYS A 465 -43.13 68.51 -23.71
CA LYS A 465 -44.37 68.34 -24.47
C LYS A 465 -45.32 69.52 -24.34
N MET A 466 -45.49 70.05 -23.12
CA MET A 466 -46.31 71.26 -22.87
C MET A 466 -45.74 72.49 -23.59
N SER A 467 -44.43 72.68 -23.53
CA SER A 467 -43.81 73.84 -24.25
C SER A 467 -43.86 73.69 -25.77
N ALA A 468 -43.85 72.44 -26.27
CA ALA A 468 -44.03 72.21 -27.74
C ALA A 468 -45.50 72.36 -28.15
N GLY A 469 -46.47 72.09 -27.27
CA GLY A 469 -47.92 72.32 -27.48
C GLY A 469 -48.23 73.81 -27.51
N ILE A 470 -47.69 74.57 -26.56
CA ILE A 470 -47.88 76.01 -26.49
C ILE A 470 -47.30 76.72 -27.73
N ARG A 471 -46.14 76.30 -28.26
CA ARG A 471 -45.55 76.81 -29.51
C ARG A 471 -46.37 76.48 -30.77
N ARG A 472 -47.23 75.50 -30.74
CA ARG A 472 -48.21 75.18 -31.83
C ARG A 472 -49.43 76.03 -31.78
N ILE A 473 -49.87 76.49 -30.60
CA ILE A 473 -51.06 77.30 -30.41
C ILE A 473 -50.78 78.77 -30.71
N THR A 474 -49.55 79.25 -30.61
CA THR A 474 -49.14 80.66 -30.86
C THR A 474 -48.64 80.89 -32.33
N ARG A 475 -48.77 79.86 -33.20
CA ARG A 475 -48.42 79.98 -34.64
C ARG A 475 -49.61 79.74 -35.58
N ASN A 476 -50.84 79.80 -35.10
CA ASN A 476 -52.06 79.93 -35.91
C ASN A 476 -52.69 81.30 -35.77
#